data_f12670e341f4ee9110e9c4260a1f4ff6
#
_entry.id   f12670e341f4ee9110e9c4260a1f4ff6
#
_cell.length_a   1.000
_cell.length_b   1.000
_cell.length_c   1.000
_cell.angle_alpha   90.00
_cell.angle_beta   90.00
_cell.angle_gamma   90.00
#
_symmetry.space_group_name_H-M   'P 1'
#
loop_
_entity.id
_entity.type
_entity.pdbx_description
1 polymer ?
#
loop_
_entity_poly.entity_id
_entity_poly.type
_entity_poly.pdbx_seq_one_letter_code
_entity_poly.pdbx_strand_id
1 'polypeptide(L)'
;MKRPFVLSLALIICATVSAATPVPPKLVVVDVELTGDLGGAEFAAEHQARLNLASARLRESLSRTGLYQLVDRASAQSDMDELKSQYLYLHDCNGCDLDLGRKLGADQVLVAWVNRVSGLILSLTYEIHDVASGRIIARKSFDFRGDNDTSWTRAIDYMVRDLVGP
;
A
#
# COMPACT_ATOMS: atom_id res chain seq x y z
N MET A 1 -44.21 -8.19 -67.81
CA MET A 1 -44.30 -8.40 -66.36
C MET A 1 -42.98 -7.96 -65.77
N LYS A 2 -42.92 -6.73 -65.13
CA LYS A 2 -41.74 -6.18 -64.54
C LYS A 2 -41.79 -6.42 -63.02
N ARG A 3 -40.79 -7.16 -62.42
CA ARG A 3 -40.65 -7.39 -60.98
C ARG A 3 -39.90 -6.21 -60.34
N PRO A 4 -40.37 -5.64 -59.25
CA PRO A 4 -39.60 -4.61 -58.52
C PRO A 4 -38.56 -5.31 -57.65
N PHE A 5 -37.31 -4.81 -57.71
CA PHE A 5 -36.19 -5.20 -56.87
C PHE A 5 -36.25 -4.36 -55.60
N VAL A 6 -36.60 -4.98 -54.48
CA VAL A 6 -36.61 -4.33 -53.17
C VAL A 6 -35.22 -4.39 -52.59
N LEU A 7 -34.56 -3.23 -52.51
CA LEU A 7 -33.24 -3.08 -51.91
C LEU A 7 -33.42 -2.91 -50.41
N SER A 8 -33.18 -3.99 -49.64
CA SER A 8 -33.17 -3.89 -48.15
C SER A 8 -31.86 -3.25 -47.67
N LEU A 9 -31.96 -2.02 -47.14
CA LEU A 9 -30.85 -1.30 -46.51
C LEU A 9 -30.72 -1.79 -45.07
N ALA A 10 -29.72 -2.65 -44.81
CA ALA A 10 -29.41 -3.11 -43.45
C ALA A 10 -28.63 -2.00 -42.68
N LEU A 11 -29.29 -1.40 -41.69
CA LEU A 11 -28.69 -0.40 -40.80
C LEU A 11 -27.84 -1.13 -39.75
N ILE A 12 -26.49 -1.08 -39.89
CA ILE A 12 -25.54 -1.62 -38.91
C ILE A 12 -25.40 -0.60 -37.78
N ILE A 13 -26.03 -0.89 -36.65
CA ILE A 13 -25.86 -0.11 -35.41
C ILE A 13 -24.56 -0.55 -34.76
N CYS A 14 -23.51 0.27 -34.91
CA CYS A 14 -22.22 0.08 -34.20
C CYS A 14 -22.41 0.51 -32.74
N ALA A 15 -22.63 -0.46 -31.84
CA ALA A 15 -22.64 -0.20 -30.38
C ALA A 15 -21.20 0.07 -29.91
N THR A 16 -20.90 1.32 -29.56
CA THR A 16 -19.64 1.68 -28.92
C THR A 16 -19.67 1.16 -27.49
N VAL A 17 -18.95 0.09 -27.21
CA VAL A 17 -18.69 -0.40 -25.84
C VAL A 17 -17.72 0.58 -25.20
N SER A 18 -18.25 1.47 -24.34
CA SER A 18 -17.42 2.34 -23.49
C SER A 18 -16.76 1.46 -22.43
N ALA A 19 -15.46 1.19 -22.55
CA ALA A 19 -14.69 0.52 -21.50
C ALA A 19 -14.60 1.47 -20.31
N ALA A 20 -15.34 1.17 -19.23
CA ALA A 20 -15.17 1.89 -17.96
C ALA A 20 -13.74 1.62 -17.45
N THR A 21 -12.98 2.68 -17.23
CA THR A 21 -11.67 2.58 -16.55
C THR A 21 -11.90 1.99 -15.15
N PRO A 22 -11.21 0.92 -14.76
CA PRO A 22 -11.37 0.34 -13.43
C PRO A 22 -11.02 1.40 -12.37
N VAL A 23 -11.89 1.56 -11.40
CA VAL A 23 -11.67 2.47 -10.26
C VAL A 23 -10.55 1.87 -9.41
N PRO A 24 -9.48 2.62 -9.08
CA PRO A 24 -8.41 2.13 -8.21
C PRO A 24 -8.95 1.65 -6.87
N PRO A 25 -8.45 0.53 -6.31
CA PRO A 25 -8.87 0.04 -5.01
C PRO A 25 -8.51 1.02 -3.90
N LYS A 26 -9.37 1.11 -2.88
CA LYS A 26 -9.11 1.89 -1.67
C LYS A 26 -8.07 1.19 -0.81
N LEU A 27 -6.99 1.88 -0.46
CA LEU A 27 -5.88 1.36 0.31
C LEU A 27 -5.70 2.11 1.64
N VAL A 28 -5.73 1.39 2.76
CA VAL A 28 -5.18 1.88 4.03
C VAL A 28 -3.68 1.62 4.03
N VAL A 29 -2.89 2.64 4.34
CA VAL A 29 -1.44 2.53 4.52
C VAL A 29 -1.12 2.69 6.00
N VAL A 30 -0.77 1.60 6.67
CA VAL A 30 -0.31 1.60 8.06
C VAL A 30 1.07 2.27 8.14
N ASP A 31 1.38 2.89 9.29
CA ASP A 31 2.73 3.46 9.51
C ASP A 31 3.79 2.37 9.42
N VAL A 32 4.95 2.71 8.84
CA VAL A 32 6.11 1.81 8.78
C VAL A 32 6.57 1.48 10.19
N GLU A 33 6.87 0.21 10.45
CA GLU A 33 7.33 -0.28 11.74
C GLU A 33 8.83 -0.63 11.70
N LEU A 34 9.47 -0.70 12.88
CA LEU A 34 10.86 -1.07 13.03
C LEU A 34 11.00 -2.23 14.01
N THR A 35 11.68 -3.29 13.56
CA THR A 35 11.94 -4.51 14.33
C THR A 35 13.43 -4.83 14.36
N GLY A 36 13.81 -5.86 15.12
CA GLY A 36 15.17 -6.36 15.18
C GLY A 36 16.02 -5.69 16.26
N ASP A 37 17.31 -5.51 15.99
CA ASP A 37 18.24 -4.86 16.92
C ASP A 37 18.09 -3.33 16.88
N LEU A 38 17.39 -2.77 17.85
CA LEU A 38 17.14 -1.33 17.95
C LEU A 38 18.29 -0.55 18.61
N GLY A 39 19.32 -1.25 19.12
CA GLY A 39 20.36 -0.62 19.92
C GLY A 39 19.85 -0.17 21.29
N GLY A 40 20.45 0.87 21.87
CA GLY A 40 20.05 1.42 23.15
C GLY A 40 18.89 2.43 23.06
N ALA A 41 18.33 2.80 24.21
CA ALA A 41 17.23 3.76 24.31
C ALA A 41 17.59 5.16 23.77
N GLU A 42 18.88 5.49 23.70
CA GLU A 42 19.38 6.74 23.11
C GLU A 42 19.02 6.91 21.63
N PHE A 43 18.78 5.81 20.89
CA PHE A 43 18.40 5.84 19.47
C PHE A 43 16.88 5.96 19.25
N ALA A 44 16.05 5.85 20.30
CA ALA A 44 14.60 5.80 20.16
C ALA A 44 14.02 7.03 19.44
N ALA A 45 14.49 8.23 19.75
CA ALA A 45 14.03 9.46 19.11
C ALA A 45 14.41 9.51 17.61
N GLU A 46 15.61 9.08 17.28
CA GLU A 46 16.09 8.98 15.87
C GLU A 46 15.28 7.97 15.09
N HIS A 47 15.04 6.77 15.65
CA HIS A 47 14.19 5.76 15.03
C HIS A 47 12.78 6.27 14.78
N GLN A 48 12.16 6.94 15.76
CA GLN A 48 10.84 7.50 15.61
C GLN A 48 10.77 8.57 14.51
N ALA A 49 11.75 9.46 14.44
CA ALA A 49 11.85 10.47 13.39
C ALA A 49 11.95 9.81 12.00
N ARG A 50 12.76 8.76 11.89
CA ARG A 50 12.96 8.02 10.64
C ARG A 50 11.70 7.22 10.23
N LEU A 51 10.99 6.62 11.17
CA LEU A 51 9.70 5.97 10.93
C LEU A 51 8.65 6.95 10.41
N ASN A 52 8.59 8.14 10.98
CA ASN A 52 7.69 9.20 10.52
C ASN A 52 8.03 9.65 9.09
N LEU A 53 9.33 9.83 8.80
CA LEU A 53 9.82 10.17 7.46
C LEU A 53 9.46 9.08 6.44
N ALA A 54 9.73 7.81 6.75
CA ALA A 54 9.45 6.68 5.88
C ALA A 54 7.94 6.52 5.62
N SER A 55 7.12 6.64 6.67
CA SER A 55 5.66 6.54 6.55
C SER A 55 5.07 7.67 5.70
N ALA A 56 5.56 8.90 5.87
CA ALA A 56 5.15 10.04 5.06
C ALA A 56 5.57 9.84 3.59
N ARG A 57 6.82 9.41 3.36
CA ARG A 57 7.36 9.14 2.02
C ARG A 57 6.58 8.04 1.31
N LEU A 58 6.24 6.97 2.00
CA LEU A 58 5.46 5.85 1.46
C LEU A 58 4.10 6.33 0.94
N ARG A 59 3.35 7.06 1.75
CA ARG A 59 2.04 7.61 1.35
C ARG A 59 2.17 8.59 0.18
N GLU A 60 3.12 9.51 0.25
CA GLU A 60 3.37 10.48 -0.81
C GLU A 60 3.72 9.79 -2.14
N SER A 61 4.60 8.80 -2.11
CA SER A 61 5.01 8.07 -3.31
C SER A 61 3.86 7.25 -3.89
N LEU A 62 3.08 6.54 -3.06
CA LEU A 62 1.91 5.77 -3.50
C LEU A 62 0.82 6.68 -4.09
N SER A 63 0.54 7.83 -3.48
CA SER A 63 -0.49 8.76 -3.98
C SER A 63 -0.20 9.26 -5.40
N ARG A 64 1.08 9.33 -5.78
CA ARG A 64 1.50 9.75 -7.13
C ARG A 64 1.38 8.67 -8.19
N THR A 65 1.25 7.40 -7.81
CA THR A 65 1.17 6.29 -8.77
C THR A 65 -0.19 6.18 -9.46
N GLY A 66 -1.26 6.64 -8.82
CA GLY A 66 -2.63 6.43 -9.27
C GLY A 66 -3.12 4.98 -9.16
N LEU A 67 -2.30 4.06 -8.63
CA LEU A 67 -2.67 2.64 -8.45
C LEU A 67 -3.73 2.43 -7.39
N TYR A 68 -3.81 3.35 -6.42
CA TYR A 68 -4.68 3.24 -5.26
C TYR A 68 -5.39 4.56 -4.95
N GLN A 69 -6.58 4.46 -4.41
CA GLN A 69 -7.24 5.55 -3.70
C GLN A 69 -6.87 5.43 -2.21
N LEU A 70 -5.91 6.24 -1.76
CA LEU A 70 -5.49 6.18 -0.36
C LEU A 70 -6.59 6.67 0.58
N VAL A 71 -6.83 5.92 1.65
CA VAL A 71 -7.68 6.37 2.76
C VAL A 71 -6.98 7.51 3.49
N ASP A 72 -7.73 8.59 3.80
CA ASP A 72 -7.16 9.74 4.49
C ASP A 72 -6.62 9.36 5.87
N ARG A 73 -5.37 9.76 6.15
CA ARG A 73 -4.71 9.46 7.42
C ARG A 73 -5.46 10.03 8.62
N ALA A 74 -6.03 11.23 8.49
CA ALA A 74 -6.71 11.88 9.61
C ALA A 74 -7.93 11.07 10.06
N SER A 75 -8.67 10.47 9.11
CA SER A 75 -9.81 9.61 9.40
C SER A 75 -9.43 8.29 10.06
N ALA A 76 -8.20 7.80 9.82
CA ALA A 76 -7.70 6.53 10.33
C ALA A 76 -6.87 6.67 11.63
N GLN A 77 -6.49 7.90 12.01
CA GLN A 77 -5.49 8.13 13.07
C GLN A 77 -5.92 7.53 14.42
N SER A 78 -7.15 7.81 14.85
CA SER A 78 -7.67 7.31 16.14
C SER A 78 -7.64 5.78 16.22
N ASP A 79 -8.03 5.11 15.12
CA ASP A 79 -8.10 3.66 15.06
C ASP A 79 -6.70 3.03 15.04
N MET A 80 -5.76 3.66 14.32
CA MET A 80 -4.37 3.24 14.33
C MET A 80 -3.71 3.43 15.71
N ASP A 81 -4.00 4.52 16.41
CA ASP A 81 -3.46 4.77 17.76
C ASP A 81 -4.04 3.75 18.78
N GLU A 82 -5.32 3.41 18.67
CA GLU A 82 -5.92 2.36 19.48
C GLU A 82 -5.21 1.02 19.25
N LEU A 83 -5.01 0.60 18.00
CA LEU A 83 -4.32 -0.64 17.68
C LEU A 83 -2.88 -0.66 18.18
N LYS A 84 -2.13 0.44 18.01
CA LYS A 84 -0.76 0.57 18.52
C LYS A 84 -0.67 0.50 20.05
N SER A 85 -1.74 0.83 20.76
CA SER A 85 -1.80 0.66 22.21
C SER A 85 -1.98 -0.80 22.65
N GLN A 86 -2.54 -1.64 21.78
CA GLN A 86 -2.85 -3.06 22.06
C GLN A 86 -1.79 -4.01 21.51
N TYR A 87 -1.18 -3.69 20.39
CA TYR A 87 -0.22 -4.52 19.68
C TYR A 87 1.12 -3.84 19.54
N LEU A 88 2.18 -4.60 19.80
CA LEU A 88 3.55 -4.11 19.64
C LEU A 88 3.87 -3.83 18.16
N TYR A 89 3.42 -4.73 17.29
CA TYR A 89 3.57 -4.62 15.84
C TYR A 89 2.24 -4.96 15.15
N LEU A 90 1.81 -4.10 14.23
CA LEU A 90 0.58 -4.32 13.47
C LEU A 90 0.76 -5.34 12.34
N HIS A 91 1.97 -5.47 11.80
CA HIS A 91 2.25 -6.51 10.79
C HIS A 91 2.22 -7.94 11.35
N ASP A 92 2.21 -8.11 12.68
CA ASP A 92 2.18 -9.42 13.37
C ASP A 92 0.92 -9.61 14.24
N CYS A 93 -0.09 -8.79 14.04
CA CYS A 93 -1.28 -8.76 14.91
C CYS A 93 -2.39 -9.74 14.53
N ASN A 94 -2.16 -10.66 13.63
CA ASN A 94 -3.11 -11.71 13.22
C ASN A 94 -4.52 -11.20 12.87
N GLY A 95 -4.61 -10.20 12.00
CA GLY A 95 -5.86 -9.72 11.39
C GLY A 95 -6.39 -8.38 11.90
N CYS A 96 -5.72 -7.70 12.85
CA CYS A 96 -6.13 -6.37 13.29
C CYS A 96 -6.05 -5.33 12.16
N ASP A 97 -5.12 -5.49 11.25
CA ASP A 97 -4.99 -4.70 10.02
C ASP A 97 -6.22 -4.86 9.11
N LEU A 98 -6.75 -6.10 9.00
CA LEU A 98 -7.99 -6.37 8.26
C LEU A 98 -9.21 -5.74 8.93
N ASP A 99 -9.27 -5.75 10.27
CA ASP A 99 -10.35 -5.11 11.03
C ASP A 99 -10.30 -3.58 10.83
N LEU A 100 -9.10 -3.00 10.84
CA LEU A 100 -8.89 -1.60 10.47
C LEU A 100 -9.38 -1.32 9.05
N GLY A 101 -9.00 -2.15 8.08
CA GLY A 101 -9.44 -2.02 6.69
C GLY A 101 -10.96 -2.05 6.55
N ARG A 102 -11.63 -3.00 7.22
CA ARG A 102 -13.12 -3.10 7.23
C ARG A 102 -13.77 -1.86 7.84
N LYS A 103 -13.25 -1.39 8.98
CA LYS A 103 -13.77 -0.22 9.69
C LYS A 103 -13.68 1.05 8.84
N LEU A 104 -12.62 1.19 8.05
CA LEU A 104 -12.38 2.33 7.18
C LEU A 104 -12.97 2.18 5.76
N GLY A 105 -13.64 1.06 5.48
CA GLY A 105 -14.24 0.78 4.18
C GLY A 105 -13.21 0.70 3.05
N ALA A 106 -12.02 0.16 3.35
CA ALA A 106 -10.96 -0.07 2.38
C ALA A 106 -11.09 -1.44 1.73
N ASP A 107 -10.59 -1.56 0.50
CA ASP A 107 -10.49 -2.83 -0.23
C ASP A 107 -9.22 -3.58 0.17
N GLN A 108 -8.16 -2.84 0.53
CA GLN A 108 -6.83 -3.37 0.80
C GLN A 108 -6.17 -2.63 1.97
N VAL A 109 -5.25 -3.32 2.66
CA VAL A 109 -4.38 -2.74 3.68
C VAL A 109 -2.92 -3.04 3.33
N LEU A 110 -2.07 -2.02 3.38
CA LEU A 110 -0.63 -2.15 3.26
C LEU A 110 0.00 -2.00 4.65
N VAL A 111 0.71 -3.04 5.07
CA VAL A 111 1.61 -3.04 6.23
C VAL A 111 3.05 -3.12 5.74
N ALA A 112 3.96 -2.38 6.37
CA ALA A 112 5.37 -2.39 6.01
C ALA A 112 6.23 -2.25 7.26
N TRP A 113 7.36 -2.98 7.29
CA TRP A 113 8.30 -2.90 8.40
C TRP A 113 9.73 -2.99 7.93
N VAL A 114 10.62 -2.36 8.66
CA VAL A 114 12.05 -2.51 8.51
C VAL A 114 12.56 -3.41 9.62
N ASN A 115 13.25 -4.49 9.26
CA ASN A 115 14.01 -5.30 10.21
C ASN A 115 15.47 -4.83 10.19
N ARG A 116 15.92 -4.32 11.33
CA ARG A 116 17.28 -3.84 11.53
C ARG A 116 18.13 -4.97 12.14
N VAL A 117 19.03 -5.52 11.34
CA VAL A 117 20.03 -6.51 11.82
C VAL A 117 21.19 -5.76 12.48
N SER A 118 21.56 -4.61 11.96
CA SER A 118 22.59 -3.70 12.51
C SER A 118 22.43 -2.30 11.90
N GLY A 119 23.22 -1.33 12.33
CA GLY A 119 23.27 -0.01 11.71
C GLY A 119 23.70 0.01 10.24
N LEU A 120 24.18 -1.10 9.72
CA LEU A 120 24.60 -1.24 8.30
C LEU A 120 23.66 -2.12 7.48
N ILE A 121 23.02 -3.12 8.07
CA ILE A 121 22.24 -4.14 7.37
C ILE A 121 20.79 -4.06 7.83
N LEU A 122 19.91 -3.75 6.89
CA LEU A 122 18.46 -3.64 7.10
C LEU A 122 17.71 -4.31 5.94
N SER A 123 16.48 -4.74 6.22
CA SER A 123 15.55 -5.18 5.18
C SER A 123 14.20 -4.50 5.35
N LEU A 124 13.63 -3.99 4.25
CA LEU A 124 12.27 -3.47 4.18
C LEU A 124 11.36 -4.56 3.62
N THR A 125 10.36 -4.95 4.39
CA THR A 125 9.32 -5.90 3.95
C THR A 125 7.98 -5.16 3.90
N TYR A 126 7.15 -5.50 2.92
CA TYR A 126 5.77 -5.08 2.88
C TYR A 126 4.84 -6.25 2.57
N GLU A 127 3.61 -6.11 3.00
CA GLU A 127 2.48 -6.96 2.62
C GLU A 127 1.29 -6.10 2.23
N ILE A 128 0.54 -6.54 1.21
CA ILE A 128 -0.77 -6.00 0.89
C ILE A 128 -1.78 -7.10 1.12
N HIS A 129 -2.74 -6.82 2.00
CA HIS A 129 -3.81 -7.73 2.36
C HIS A 129 -5.10 -7.30 1.67
N ASP A 130 -5.81 -8.24 1.06
CA ASP A 130 -7.17 -8.04 0.56
C ASP A 130 -8.14 -8.17 1.74
N VAL A 131 -8.91 -7.11 2.00
CA VAL A 131 -9.77 -7.02 3.19
C VAL A 131 -10.92 -8.01 3.13
N ALA A 132 -11.46 -8.28 1.93
CA ALA A 132 -12.61 -9.15 1.76
C ALA A 132 -12.26 -10.62 1.99
N SER A 133 -11.13 -11.07 1.46
CA SER A 133 -10.70 -12.49 1.55
C SER A 133 -9.74 -12.76 2.70
N GLY A 134 -9.14 -11.73 3.30
CA GLY A 134 -8.09 -11.85 4.31
C GLY A 134 -6.76 -12.39 3.78
N ARG A 135 -6.56 -12.44 2.46
CA ARG A 135 -5.37 -13.03 1.85
C ARG A 135 -4.30 -11.97 1.59
N ILE A 136 -3.05 -12.35 1.76
CA ILE A 136 -1.91 -11.58 1.27
C ILE A 136 -1.89 -11.69 -0.26
N ILE A 137 -2.06 -10.56 -0.95
CA ILE A 137 -2.06 -10.48 -2.42
C ILE A 137 -0.74 -9.98 -2.99
N ALA A 138 0.08 -9.35 -2.17
CA ALA A 138 1.46 -9.00 -2.50
C ALA A 138 2.33 -9.06 -1.25
N ARG A 139 3.55 -9.59 -1.38
CA ARG A 139 4.58 -9.58 -0.33
C ARG A 139 5.94 -9.57 -0.98
N LYS A 140 6.82 -8.65 -0.55
CA LYS A 140 8.23 -8.63 -0.92
C LYS A 140 9.09 -8.09 0.21
N SER A 141 10.39 -8.44 0.15
CA SER A 141 11.42 -7.94 1.04
C SER A 141 12.62 -7.47 0.22
N PHE A 142 13.22 -6.36 0.64
CA PHE A 142 14.37 -5.73 -0.02
C PHE A 142 15.44 -5.41 1.01
N ASP A 143 16.64 -5.93 0.80
CA ASP A 143 17.77 -5.57 1.64
C ASP A 143 18.32 -4.20 1.25
N PHE A 144 18.67 -3.40 2.24
CA PHE A 144 19.34 -2.13 2.01
C PHE A 144 20.40 -1.85 3.07
N ARG A 145 21.28 -0.90 2.80
CA ARG A 145 22.43 -0.61 3.64
C ARG A 145 22.40 0.81 4.17
N GLY A 146 22.82 0.92 5.44
CA GLY A 146 22.94 2.18 6.14
C GLY A 146 21.65 2.64 6.82
N ASP A 147 21.68 2.74 8.13
CA ASP A 147 20.57 3.19 8.96
C ASP A 147 20.54 4.73 9.02
N ASN A 148 20.17 5.35 7.89
CA ASN A 148 20.05 6.80 7.74
C ASN A 148 18.89 7.18 6.83
N ASP A 149 18.43 8.43 6.91
CA ASP A 149 17.24 8.93 6.21
C ASP A 149 17.29 8.74 4.70
N THR A 150 18.48 8.95 4.09
CA THR A 150 18.65 8.77 2.64
C THR A 150 18.46 7.33 2.21
N SER A 151 19.03 6.39 2.96
CA SER A 151 18.92 4.95 2.66
C SER A 151 17.49 4.44 2.83
N TRP A 152 16.80 4.87 3.89
CA TRP A 152 15.40 4.55 4.11
C TRP A 152 14.48 5.13 3.03
N THR A 153 14.67 6.40 2.66
CA THR A 153 13.90 7.03 1.59
C THR A 153 14.06 6.29 0.26
N ARG A 154 15.31 5.91 -0.07
CA ARG A 154 15.59 5.12 -1.29
C ARG A 154 14.95 3.74 -1.28
N ALA A 155 14.93 3.07 -0.12
CA ALA A 155 14.29 1.77 0.04
C ALA A 155 12.77 1.87 -0.19
N ILE A 156 12.11 2.88 0.40
CA ILE A 156 10.69 3.17 0.17
C ILE A 156 10.41 3.47 -1.32
N ASP A 157 11.21 4.33 -1.94
CA ASP A 157 11.04 4.67 -3.35
C ASP A 157 11.23 3.45 -4.26
N TYR A 158 12.16 2.56 -3.92
CA TYR A 158 12.36 1.31 -4.64
C TYR A 158 11.14 0.39 -4.51
N MET A 159 10.65 0.20 -3.29
CA MET A 159 9.45 -0.58 -3.01
C MET A 159 8.24 -0.09 -3.82
N VAL A 160 7.99 1.22 -3.85
CA VAL A 160 6.86 1.78 -4.60
C VAL A 160 7.05 1.61 -6.11
N ARG A 161 8.26 1.78 -6.66
CA ARG A 161 8.52 1.49 -8.07
C ARG A 161 8.28 0.03 -8.43
N ASP A 162 8.65 -0.89 -7.55
CA ASP A 162 8.43 -2.33 -7.74
C ASP A 162 6.93 -2.67 -7.74
N LEU A 163 6.13 -2.00 -6.90
CA LEU A 163 4.67 -2.14 -6.90
C LEU A 163 4.01 -1.67 -8.20
N VAL A 164 4.55 -0.62 -8.82
CA VAL A 164 4.05 -0.10 -10.10
C VAL A 164 4.32 -1.08 -11.25
N GLY A 165 5.36 -1.91 -11.09
CA GLY A 165 5.84 -2.79 -12.15
C GLY A 165 6.71 -2.06 -13.19
N PRO A 166 7.24 -2.80 -14.15
CA PRO A 166 8.05 -2.24 -15.23
C PRO A 166 7.22 -1.42 -16.23
#